data_c7f09186ad26dc8087165c56f6035f91
#
_entry.id   c7f09186ad26dc8087165c56f6035f91
#
_cell.length_a   1.000
_cell.length_b   1.000
_cell.length_c   1.000
_cell.angle_alpha   90.00
_cell.angle_beta   90.00
_cell.angle_gamma   90.00
#
_symmetry.space_group_name_H-M   'P 1'
#
loop_
_entity.id
_entity.type
_entity.pdbx_description
1 polymer ?
#
loop_
_entity_poly.entity_id
_entity_poly.type
_entity_poly.pdbx_seq_one_letter_code
_entity_poly.pdbx_strand_id
1 'polypeptide(L)'
;MKFNTFLSFLILMLGVVPVVLAGNILTEPLADKASSKIEVFTFMSSGKKMNGKIYLPSTYNSNKNLPTIYLIDFTEQHFKLATDEFEKVIDGVSQLSGFDALIVSLEDIPDINAEPGKFEEHYSIFKDLSSFVDGRYDNNSSRTFIGKGSESGLVLMALFLEDRDKPLFENFIVTDPSPKYMSAIISIIERGDFPKNKSNLKLHYSFSTSNNRELCTNLIKSIKEAKYKWLQFESIEYTNSDFENTYPISYADGIKYIFSK
;
A
#
# COMPACT_ATOMS: atom_id res chain seq x y z
N MET A 1 57.51 -60.89 38.52
CA MET A 1 56.81 -62.12 38.98
C MET A 1 55.42 -62.18 38.38
N LYS A 2 55.14 -63.35 37.67
CA LYS A 2 53.85 -63.83 37.10
C LYS A 2 53.22 -63.00 35.98
N PHE A 3 53.37 -63.36 34.71
CA PHE A 3 52.76 -64.41 33.87
C PHE A 3 51.25 -64.53 34.00
N ASN A 4 50.54 -64.32 32.89
CA ASN A 4 49.65 -65.24 32.16
C ASN A 4 48.88 -64.42 31.08
N THR A 5 49.16 -64.68 29.87
CA THR A 5 48.75 -65.71 28.89
C THR A 5 47.27 -65.74 28.50
N PHE A 6 47.04 -65.55 27.15
CA PHE A 6 45.99 -66.18 26.30
C PHE A 6 44.55 -65.73 26.46
N LEU A 7 43.88 -65.37 25.38
CA LEU A 7 43.37 -66.30 24.36
C LEU A 7 42.78 -65.52 23.19
N SER A 8 43.23 -65.88 22.00
CA SER A 8 42.64 -65.45 20.70
C SER A 8 41.28 -66.10 20.51
N PHE A 9 40.27 -65.32 20.14
CA PHE A 9 39.05 -65.86 19.49
C PHE A 9 38.81 -65.09 18.20
N LEU A 10 39.07 -65.82 17.10
CA LEU A 10 38.74 -65.42 15.74
C LEU A 10 37.28 -65.80 15.51
N ILE A 11 36.39 -64.83 15.47
CA ILE A 11 35.03 -65.05 15.02
C ILE A 11 34.89 -64.48 13.61
N LEU A 12 34.77 -65.39 12.64
CA LEU A 12 34.43 -65.11 11.27
C LEU A 12 32.92 -64.82 11.21
N MET A 13 32.59 -63.55 11.14
CA MET A 13 31.20 -63.15 10.88
C MET A 13 31.05 -62.93 9.36
N LEU A 14 30.34 -63.80 8.69
CA LEU A 14 29.83 -63.65 7.34
C LEU A 14 28.93 -62.42 7.27
N GLY A 15 29.44 -61.38 6.63
CA GLY A 15 28.68 -60.17 6.42
C GLY A 15 27.59 -60.41 5.35
N VAL A 16 26.35 -60.28 5.77
CA VAL A 16 25.22 -60.08 4.85
C VAL A 16 25.24 -58.59 4.52
N VAL A 17 25.62 -58.29 3.27
CA VAL A 17 25.53 -56.94 2.70
C VAL A 17 24.05 -56.70 2.38
N PRO A 18 23.37 -55.75 3.00
CA PRO A 18 22.05 -55.36 2.53
C PRO A 18 22.21 -54.57 1.21
N VAL A 19 21.65 -55.13 0.14
CA VAL A 19 21.44 -54.40 -1.12
C VAL A 19 20.42 -53.25 -0.85
N VAL A 20 20.93 -52.07 -0.66
CA VAL A 20 20.09 -50.85 -0.64
C VAL A 20 19.66 -50.65 -2.09
N LEU A 21 18.42 -50.97 -2.41
CA LEU A 21 17.73 -50.53 -3.58
C LEU A 21 17.68 -48.99 -3.50
N ALA A 22 18.49 -48.31 -4.33
CA ALA A 22 18.40 -46.91 -4.57
C ALA A 22 17.05 -46.63 -5.21
N GLY A 23 16.04 -46.36 -4.40
CA GLY A 23 14.80 -45.78 -4.86
C GLY A 23 15.15 -44.41 -5.44
N ASN A 24 14.85 -44.20 -6.72
CA ASN A 24 14.84 -42.91 -7.36
C ASN A 24 13.90 -42.02 -6.55
N ILE A 25 14.44 -41.21 -5.64
CA ILE A 25 13.75 -40.05 -5.10
C ILE A 25 13.64 -39.10 -6.31
N LEU A 26 12.50 -39.14 -6.99
CA LEU A 26 12.07 -38.05 -7.84
C LEU A 26 12.01 -36.81 -6.93
N THR A 27 13.11 -36.06 -6.89
CA THR A 27 13.08 -34.70 -6.40
C THR A 27 12.18 -33.95 -7.38
N GLU A 28 10.90 -33.76 -7.00
CA GLU A 28 10.10 -32.74 -7.65
C GLU A 28 10.96 -31.49 -7.70
N PRO A 29 11.08 -30.84 -8.87
CA PRO A 29 11.78 -29.56 -8.94
C PRO A 29 11.12 -28.66 -7.92
N LEU A 30 11.90 -28.17 -6.94
CA LEU A 30 11.49 -27.10 -6.06
C LEU A 30 10.90 -26.03 -6.95
N ALA A 31 9.58 -25.87 -6.91
CA ALA A 31 8.90 -24.79 -7.60
C ALA A 31 9.66 -23.52 -7.20
N ASP A 32 10.21 -22.84 -8.20
CA ASP A 32 10.96 -21.62 -8.03
C ASP A 32 10.04 -20.67 -7.25
N LYS A 33 10.36 -20.44 -5.94
CA LYS A 33 9.58 -19.52 -5.15
C LYS A 33 9.76 -18.17 -5.82
N ALA A 34 8.75 -17.75 -6.58
CA ALA A 34 8.74 -16.47 -7.22
C ALA A 34 9.11 -15.40 -6.18
N SER A 35 10.18 -14.66 -6.42
CA SER A 35 10.54 -13.53 -5.57
C SER A 35 9.65 -12.35 -5.92
N SER A 36 9.34 -11.50 -4.94
CA SER A 36 8.72 -10.20 -5.22
C SER A 36 9.61 -9.38 -6.15
N LYS A 37 9.01 -8.50 -6.94
CA LYS A 37 9.71 -7.70 -7.95
C LYS A 37 9.26 -6.24 -7.91
N ILE A 38 10.18 -5.32 -8.08
CA ILE A 38 9.89 -3.92 -8.36
C ILE A 38 10.23 -3.65 -9.83
N GLU A 39 9.29 -3.10 -10.57
CA GLU A 39 9.47 -2.65 -11.94
C GLU A 39 9.34 -1.12 -12.00
N VAL A 40 10.23 -0.46 -12.72
CA VAL A 40 10.12 0.95 -13.07
C VAL A 40 9.47 1.06 -14.44
N PHE A 41 8.56 2.01 -14.59
CA PHE A 41 7.87 2.24 -15.86
C PHE A 41 7.72 3.72 -16.16
N THR A 42 7.35 4.00 -17.40
CA THR A 42 6.94 5.33 -17.82
C THR A 42 5.62 5.25 -18.57
N PHE A 43 4.79 6.26 -18.41
CA PHE A 43 3.52 6.40 -19.13
C PHE A 43 3.31 7.85 -19.57
N MET A 44 2.31 8.07 -20.40
CA MET A 44 1.95 9.41 -20.86
C MET A 44 0.70 9.89 -20.14
N SER A 45 0.73 11.11 -19.61
CA SER A 45 -0.44 11.79 -19.06
C SER A 45 -0.46 13.22 -19.57
N SER A 46 -1.57 13.63 -20.18
CA SER A 46 -1.75 14.97 -20.75
C SER A 46 -0.59 15.43 -21.64
N GLY A 47 -0.02 14.51 -22.43
CA GLY A 47 1.11 14.79 -23.33
C GLY A 47 2.49 14.87 -22.64
N LYS A 48 2.56 14.68 -21.32
CA LYS A 48 3.82 14.64 -20.54
C LYS A 48 4.20 13.20 -20.23
N LYS A 49 5.51 12.92 -20.23
CA LYS A 49 6.07 11.65 -19.79
C LYS A 49 6.17 11.66 -18.26
N MET A 50 5.53 10.68 -17.63
CA MET A 50 5.53 10.48 -16.18
C MET A 50 6.27 9.20 -15.84
N ASN A 51 6.90 9.15 -14.69
CA ASN A 51 7.63 7.98 -14.18
C ASN A 51 6.90 7.40 -12.99
N GLY A 52 7.01 6.08 -12.84
CA GLY A 52 6.47 5.36 -11.70
C GLY A 52 7.17 4.04 -11.48
N LYS A 53 6.87 3.42 -10.36
CA LYS A 53 7.32 2.08 -10.01
C LYS A 53 6.15 1.24 -9.51
N ILE A 54 6.23 -0.07 -9.72
CA ILE A 54 5.24 -1.02 -9.24
C ILE A 54 5.93 -2.16 -8.51
N TYR A 55 5.39 -2.50 -7.34
CA TYR A 55 5.72 -3.71 -6.61
C TYR A 55 4.75 -4.82 -6.99
N LEU A 56 5.32 -5.95 -7.39
CA LEU A 56 4.63 -7.20 -7.68
C LEU A 56 4.99 -8.19 -6.57
N PRO A 57 4.04 -8.63 -5.73
CA PRO A 57 4.33 -9.59 -4.68
C PRO A 57 4.71 -10.97 -5.26
N SER A 58 5.36 -11.80 -4.47
CA SER A 58 5.78 -13.15 -4.89
C SER A 58 4.62 -14.02 -5.38
N THR A 59 3.41 -13.74 -4.92
CA THR A 59 2.19 -14.43 -5.33
C THR A 59 1.61 -13.96 -6.67
N TYR A 60 2.12 -12.86 -7.24
CA TYR A 60 1.55 -12.23 -8.44
C TYR A 60 1.36 -13.21 -9.61
N ASN A 61 2.31 -14.11 -9.84
CA ASN A 61 2.20 -15.08 -10.94
C ASN A 61 1.11 -16.14 -10.72
N SER A 62 0.80 -16.46 -9.47
CA SER A 62 -0.23 -17.44 -9.07
C SER A 62 -1.58 -16.81 -8.72
N ASN A 63 -1.61 -15.52 -8.39
CA ASN A 63 -2.82 -14.78 -8.05
C ASN A 63 -2.91 -13.50 -8.88
N LYS A 64 -3.79 -13.50 -9.86
CA LYS A 64 -4.04 -12.35 -10.76
C LYS A 64 -5.20 -11.46 -10.29
N ASN A 65 -5.75 -11.74 -9.11
CA ASN A 65 -6.90 -11.02 -8.54
C ASN A 65 -6.50 -10.21 -7.30
N LEU A 66 -5.39 -9.48 -7.40
CA LEU A 66 -4.87 -8.64 -6.31
C LEU A 66 -5.43 -7.22 -6.37
N PRO A 67 -5.75 -6.58 -5.24
CA PRO A 67 -6.06 -5.16 -5.19
C PRO A 67 -4.82 -4.32 -5.49
N THR A 68 -5.02 -3.07 -5.88
CA THR A 68 -3.93 -2.14 -6.18
C THR A 68 -3.96 -0.93 -5.23
N ILE A 69 -2.81 -0.61 -4.66
CA ILE A 69 -2.60 0.55 -3.80
C ILE A 69 -1.79 1.58 -4.58
N TYR A 70 -2.28 2.82 -4.66
CA TYR A 70 -1.65 3.93 -5.37
C TYR A 70 -1.17 5.00 -4.40
N LEU A 71 0.03 5.51 -4.62
CA LEU A 71 0.62 6.61 -3.85
C LEU A 71 1.51 7.49 -4.72
N ILE A 72 1.94 8.62 -4.16
CA ILE A 72 2.99 9.45 -4.70
C ILE A 72 4.22 9.27 -3.80
N ASP A 73 5.38 9.03 -4.42
CA ASP A 73 6.63 8.83 -3.70
C ASP A 73 7.67 9.79 -4.28
N PHE A 74 7.95 10.86 -3.54
CA PHE A 74 8.87 11.89 -4.00
C PHE A 74 10.30 11.39 -4.07
N THR A 75 10.96 11.68 -5.19
CA THR A 75 12.39 11.41 -5.35
C THR A 75 13.23 12.51 -4.71
N GLU A 76 14.51 12.19 -4.39
CA GLU A 76 15.48 13.14 -3.81
C GLU A 76 15.66 14.44 -4.62
N GLN A 77 15.30 14.44 -5.90
CA GLN A 77 15.47 15.60 -6.78
C GLN A 77 14.59 16.79 -6.37
N HIS A 78 13.49 16.57 -5.69
CA HIS A 78 12.51 17.60 -5.32
C HIS A 78 12.46 17.88 -3.81
N PHE A 79 12.88 16.94 -2.98
CA PHE A 79 13.00 17.11 -1.54
C PHE A 79 14.39 16.67 -1.08
N LYS A 80 15.00 17.42 -0.13
CA LYS A 80 16.31 17.09 0.44
C LYS A 80 16.40 15.72 1.12
N LEU A 81 15.27 15.08 1.33
CA LEU A 81 15.14 13.74 1.92
C LEU A 81 14.27 12.93 0.96
N ALA A 82 14.81 11.83 0.44
CA ALA A 82 14.00 10.81 -0.22
C ALA A 82 12.92 10.34 0.75
N THR A 83 11.71 10.22 0.26
CA THR A 83 10.66 9.58 1.04
C THR A 83 10.74 8.08 0.80
N ASP A 84 10.56 7.29 1.85
CA ASP A 84 10.49 5.84 1.79
C ASP A 84 9.03 5.34 1.87
N GLU A 85 8.10 6.17 1.43
CA GLU A 85 6.67 5.90 1.54
C GLU A 85 6.27 4.63 0.81
N PHE A 86 6.85 4.39 -0.34
CA PHE A 86 6.61 3.17 -1.11
C PHE A 86 7.00 1.92 -0.33
N GLU A 87 8.18 1.91 0.29
CA GLU A 87 8.65 0.84 1.14
C GLU A 87 7.77 0.65 2.37
N LYS A 88 7.30 1.74 2.99
CA LYS A 88 6.39 1.68 4.15
C LYS A 88 5.02 1.09 3.81
N VAL A 89 4.53 1.33 2.59
CA VAL A 89 3.30 0.66 2.11
C VAL A 89 3.54 -0.84 1.92
N ILE A 90 4.69 -1.24 1.34
CA ILE A 90 5.07 -2.65 1.22
C ILE A 90 5.15 -3.31 2.61
N ASP A 91 5.80 -2.65 3.57
CA ASP A 91 5.91 -3.12 4.96
C ASP A 91 4.52 -3.29 5.59
N GLY A 92 3.62 -2.31 5.42
CA GLY A 92 2.26 -2.36 5.93
C GLY A 92 1.46 -3.54 5.36
N VAL A 93 1.55 -3.77 4.04
CA VAL A 93 0.91 -4.92 3.38
C VAL A 93 1.48 -6.24 3.93
N SER A 94 2.79 -6.34 4.10
CA SER A 94 3.46 -7.55 4.57
C SER A 94 3.08 -7.98 5.99
N GLN A 95 2.56 -7.05 6.80
CA GLN A 95 2.07 -7.32 8.16
C GLN A 95 0.71 -8.04 8.18
N LEU A 96 -0.01 -8.04 7.05
CA LEU A 96 -1.30 -8.72 6.94
C LEU A 96 -1.12 -10.17 6.46
N SER A 97 -1.35 -11.12 7.35
CA SER A 97 -1.23 -12.55 7.02
C SER A 97 -2.17 -12.96 5.88
N GLY A 98 -1.61 -13.53 4.83
CA GLY A 98 -2.39 -14.04 3.70
C GLY A 98 -2.99 -12.97 2.79
N PHE A 99 -2.51 -11.73 2.89
CA PHE A 99 -2.92 -10.62 2.05
C PHE A 99 -1.72 -10.13 1.21
N ASP A 100 -1.97 -9.87 -0.06
CA ASP A 100 -1.03 -9.26 -0.99
C ASP A 100 -1.74 -8.20 -1.84
N ALA A 101 -0.99 -7.23 -2.32
CA ALA A 101 -1.47 -6.17 -3.20
C ALA A 101 -0.39 -5.78 -4.22
N LEU A 102 -0.81 -5.28 -5.37
CA LEU A 102 0.05 -4.46 -6.22
C LEU A 102 0.21 -3.09 -5.55
N ILE A 103 1.42 -2.55 -5.53
CA ILE A 103 1.66 -1.20 -5.02
C ILE A 103 2.26 -0.38 -6.14
N VAL A 104 1.60 0.72 -6.48
CA VAL A 104 1.96 1.60 -7.61
C VAL A 104 2.30 2.96 -7.05
N SER A 105 3.52 3.39 -7.29
CA SER A 105 3.98 4.71 -6.92
C SER A 105 4.20 5.57 -8.16
N LEU A 106 3.72 6.80 -8.09
CA LEU A 106 4.08 7.87 -8.99
C LEU A 106 5.25 8.65 -8.37
N GLU A 107 6.35 8.82 -9.12
CA GLU A 107 7.56 9.42 -8.55
C GLU A 107 7.43 10.92 -8.29
N ASP A 108 6.61 11.61 -9.05
CA ASP A 108 6.43 13.06 -8.90
C ASP A 108 5.14 13.54 -9.59
N ILE A 109 4.50 14.54 -9.00
CA ILE A 109 3.48 15.35 -9.65
C ILE A 109 3.93 16.81 -9.57
N PRO A 110 4.18 17.46 -10.70
CA PRO A 110 4.56 18.87 -10.70
C PRO A 110 3.51 19.72 -9.98
N ASP A 111 3.96 20.61 -9.10
CA ASP A 111 3.11 21.54 -8.36
C ASP A 111 2.02 20.90 -7.47
N ILE A 112 2.22 19.67 -6.97
CA ILE A 112 1.23 19.03 -6.08
C ILE A 112 0.93 19.86 -4.83
N ASN A 113 1.88 20.67 -4.38
CA ASN A 113 1.68 21.64 -3.29
C ASN A 113 0.80 22.83 -3.72
N ALA A 114 0.40 22.85 -4.98
CA ALA A 114 -0.48 23.87 -5.51
C ALA A 114 -1.89 23.82 -4.88
N GLU A 115 -2.72 24.71 -5.34
CA GLU A 115 -4.02 24.96 -4.74
C GLU A 115 -5.02 23.81 -4.96
N PRO A 116 -5.98 23.61 -4.02
CA PRO A 116 -7.10 22.71 -4.23
C PRO A 116 -7.81 22.89 -5.57
N GLY A 117 -7.78 24.08 -6.16
CA GLY A 117 -8.33 24.37 -7.50
C GLY A 117 -7.67 23.63 -8.65
N LYS A 118 -6.49 23.02 -8.45
CA LYS A 118 -5.83 22.15 -9.46
C LYS A 118 -6.17 20.66 -9.33
N PHE A 119 -7.18 20.33 -8.53
CA PHE A 119 -7.57 18.94 -8.29
C PHE A 119 -7.74 18.13 -9.57
N GLU A 120 -8.53 18.59 -10.52
CA GLU A 120 -8.82 17.84 -11.76
C GLU A 120 -7.56 17.61 -12.60
N GLU A 121 -6.63 18.57 -12.65
CA GLU A 121 -5.36 18.41 -13.34
C GLU A 121 -4.53 17.30 -12.74
N HIS A 122 -4.32 17.33 -11.42
CA HIS A 122 -3.52 16.32 -10.72
C HIS A 122 -4.22 14.94 -10.71
N TYR A 123 -5.53 14.93 -10.52
CA TYR A 123 -6.29 13.70 -10.46
C TYR A 123 -6.38 12.98 -11.80
N SER A 124 -6.35 13.74 -12.91
CA SER A 124 -6.31 13.15 -14.27
C SER A 124 -5.08 12.28 -14.49
N ILE A 125 -3.96 12.57 -13.83
CA ILE A 125 -2.74 11.77 -13.90
C ILE A 125 -2.99 10.36 -13.33
N PHE A 126 -3.75 10.25 -12.23
CA PHE A 126 -4.11 8.95 -11.65
C PHE A 126 -5.10 8.17 -12.51
N LYS A 127 -5.99 8.84 -13.24
CA LYS A 127 -6.87 8.19 -14.25
C LYS A 127 -6.04 7.56 -15.37
N ASP A 128 -5.04 8.29 -15.88
CA ASP A 128 -4.12 7.77 -16.90
C ASP A 128 -3.23 6.66 -16.37
N LEU A 129 -2.70 6.82 -15.15
CA LEU A 129 -1.87 5.82 -14.48
C LEU A 129 -2.65 4.51 -14.26
N SER A 130 -3.88 4.59 -13.74
CA SER A 130 -4.70 3.40 -13.53
C SER A 130 -5.01 2.67 -14.83
N SER A 131 -5.32 3.42 -15.89
CA SER A 131 -5.55 2.83 -17.22
C SER A 131 -4.30 2.14 -17.76
N PHE A 132 -3.12 2.73 -17.55
CA PHE A 132 -1.84 2.12 -17.92
C PHE A 132 -1.58 0.83 -17.13
N VAL A 133 -1.81 0.85 -15.82
CA VAL A 133 -1.62 -0.32 -14.93
C VAL A 133 -2.58 -1.44 -15.30
N ASP A 134 -3.87 -1.15 -15.49
CA ASP A 134 -4.89 -2.14 -15.88
C ASP A 134 -4.63 -2.76 -17.26
N GLY A 135 -4.03 -2.00 -18.17
CA GLY A 135 -3.67 -2.51 -19.50
C GLY A 135 -2.41 -3.38 -19.53
N ARG A 136 -1.62 -3.39 -18.45
CA ARG A 136 -0.32 -4.06 -18.41
C ARG A 136 -0.22 -5.15 -17.34
N TYR A 137 -0.96 -5.02 -16.25
CA TYR A 137 -0.89 -5.92 -15.09
C TYR A 137 -2.27 -6.47 -14.76
N ASP A 138 -2.34 -7.78 -14.53
CA ASP A 138 -3.57 -8.40 -14.05
C ASP A 138 -3.82 -7.98 -12.58
N ASN A 139 -4.99 -7.43 -12.31
CA ASN A 139 -5.42 -7.00 -10.98
C ASN A 139 -6.94 -7.09 -10.87
N ASN A 140 -7.47 -6.96 -9.65
CA ASN A 140 -8.90 -6.72 -9.49
C ASN A 140 -9.21 -5.22 -9.59
N SER A 141 -10.47 -4.84 -9.64
CA SER A 141 -10.85 -3.43 -9.74
C SER A 141 -10.78 -2.66 -8.42
N SER A 142 -10.43 -3.32 -7.30
CA SER A 142 -10.36 -2.65 -5.99
C SER A 142 -9.08 -1.81 -5.90
N ARG A 143 -9.25 -0.50 -5.69
CA ARG A 143 -8.15 0.45 -5.64
C ARG A 143 -8.18 1.25 -4.35
N THR A 144 -6.99 1.41 -3.76
CA THR A 144 -6.74 2.23 -2.57
C THR A 144 -5.86 3.41 -2.94
N PHE A 145 -6.18 4.60 -2.45
CA PHE A 145 -5.38 5.81 -2.63
C PHE A 145 -4.80 6.23 -1.28
N ILE A 146 -3.47 6.35 -1.21
CA ILE A 146 -2.73 6.70 0.01
C ILE A 146 -1.97 8.00 -0.20
N GLY A 147 -1.89 8.82 0.84
CA GLY A 147 -1.03 10.00 0.84
C GLY A 147 -0.78 10.59 2.22
N LYS A 148 0.29 11.40 2.32
CA LYS A 148 0.58 12.24 3.49
C LYS A 148 0.73 13.72 3.07
N GLY A 149 0.53 14.65 4.00
CA GLY A 149 0.73 16.06 3.72
C GLY A 149 -0.15 16.60 2.60
N SER A 150 0.46 17.12 1.54
CA SER A 150 -0.24 17.66 0.36
C SER A 150 -0.90 16.58 -0.47
N GLU A 151 -0.28 15.41 -0.60
CA GLU A 151 -0.83 14.23 -1.29
C GLU A 151 -2.11 13.75 -0.61
N SER A 152 -2.13 13.75 0.75
CA SER A 152 -3.35 13.49 1.53
C SER A 152 -4.49 14.44 1.16
N GLY A 153 -4.15 15.68 0.81
CA GLY A 153 -5.14 16.64 0.32
C GLY A 153 -5.78 16.19 -0.98
N LEU A 154 -4.96 15.70 -1.93
CA LEU A 154 -5.47 15.15 -3.18
C LEU A 154 -6.34 13.90 -2.94
N VAL A 155 -5.94 13.02 -2.01
CA VAL A 155 -6.70 11.84 -1.59
C VAL A 155 -8.08 12.24 -1.04
N LEU A 156 -8.14 13.25 -0.16
CA LEU A 156 -9.39 13.77 0.38
C LEU A 156 -10.28 14.41 -0.70
N MET A 157 -9.68 15.19 -1.60
CA MET A 157 -10.43 15.79 -2.71
C MET A 157 -11.04 14.70 -3.61
N ALA A 158 -10.28 13.62 -3.91
CA ALA A 158 -10.79 12.48 -4.67
C ALA A 158 -11.98 11.82 -3.96
N LEU A 159 -11.89 11.59 -2.66
CA LEU A 159 -13.00 11.05 -1.88
C LEU A 159 -14.29 11.86 -2.01
N PHE A 160 -14.20 13.18 -2.01
CA PHE A 160 -15.40 14.05 -1.99
C PHE A 160 -15.87 14.50 -3.37
N LEU A 161 -14.98 14.70 -4.33
CA LEU A 161 -15.29 15.34 -5.63
C LEU A 161 -15.40 14.38 -6.79
N GLU A 162 -14.84 13.17 -6.70
CA GLU A 162 -14.89 12.25 -7.82
C GLU A 162 -16.33 11.89 -8.22
N ASP A 163 -16.57 11.76 -9.51
CA ASP A 163 -17.83 11.27 -10.08
C ASP A 163 -18.09 9.83 -9.63
N ARG A 164 -19.32 9.57 -9.15
CA ARG A 164 -19.66 8.43 -8.30
C ARG A 164 -20.23 7.22 -9.02
N ASP A 165 -20.60 7.36 -10.24
CA ASP A 165 -21.14 6.23 -11.00
C ASP A 165 -20.05 5.17 -11.24
N LYS A 166 -18.79 5.62 -11.30
CA LYS A 166 -17.60 4.74 -11.44
C LYS A 166 -16.40 5.36 -10.70
N PRO A 167 -16.33 5.28 -9.37
CA PRO A 167 -15.20 5.83 -8.64
C PRO A 167 -13.90 5.12 -9.04
N LEU A 168 -12.83 5.90 -9.21
CA LEU A 168 -11.51 5.34 -9.49
C LEU A 168 -10.96 4.59 -8.27
N PHE A 169 -11.23 5.13 -7.07
CA PHE A 169 -10.79 4.56 -5.80
C PHE A 169 -11.97 4.27 -4.89
N GLU A 170 -11.89 3.16 -4.15
CA GLU A 170 -12.89 2.74 -3.16
C GLU A 170 -12.40 2.95 -1.73
N ASN A 171 -11.08 2.98 -1.54
CA ASN A 171 -10.45 3.05 -0.24
C ASN A 171 -9.44 4.20 -0.20
N PHE A 172 -9.37 4.89 0.95
CA PHE A 172 -8.59 6.09 1.12
C PHE A 172 -7.82 6.04 2.45
N ILE A 173 -6.53 6.31 2.42
CA ILE A 173 -5.67 6.43 3.60
C ILE A 173 -5.03 7.81 3.56
N VAL A 174 -5.34 8.62 4.56
CA VAL A 174 -4.97 10.03 4.68
C VAL A 174 -4.16 10.23 5.94
N THR A 175 -2.95 10.75 5.80
CA THR A 175 -2.05 11.01 6.92
C THR A 175 -1.59 12.47 6.91
N ASP A 176 -1.78 13.17 8.02
CA ASP A 176 -1.31 14.55 8.23
C ASP A 176 -1.66 15.51 7.08
N PRO A 177 -2.93 15.62 6.66
CA PRO A 177 -3.28 16.43 5.51
C PRO A 177 -2.94 17.90 5.72
N SER A 178 -2.54 18.57 4.65
CA SER A 178 -2.22 19.99 4.64
C SER A 178 -3.43 20.83 5.07
N PRO A 179 -3.25 21.85 5.95
CA PRO A 179 -4.32 22.72 6.41
C PRO A 179 -5.16 23.36 5.30
N LYS A 180 -4.52 23.69 4.19
CA LYS A 180 -5.18 24.31 3.03
C LYS A 180 -6.24 23.39 2.42
N TYR A 181 -5.91 22.10 2.25
CA TYR A 181 -6.84 21.11 1.74
C TYR A 181 -7.97 20.82 2.75
N MET A 182 -7.64 20.71 4.04
CA MET A 182 -8.65 20.48 5.08
C MET A 182 -9.73 21.59 5.08
N SER A 183 -9.31 22.85 4.99
CA SER A 183 -10.24 23.99 4.92
C SER A 183 -11.14 23.93 3.67
N ALA A 184 -10.59 23.54 2.54
CA ALA A 184 -11.36 23.36 1.29
C ALA A 184 -12.39 22.24 1.43
N ILE A 185 -12.01 21.10 2.01
CA ILE A 185 -12.92 19.96 2.23
C ILE A 185 -14.04 20.31 3.22
N ILE A 186 -13.73 20.97 4.34
CA ILE A 186 -14.75 21.44 5.28
C ILE A 186 -15.79 22.29 4.55
N SER A 187 -15.35 23.25 3.74
CA SER A 187 -16.23 24.10 2.94
C SER A 187 -17.08 23.31 1.93
N ILE A 188 -16.55 22.26 1.32
CA ILE A 188 -17.28 21.36 0.42
C ILE A 188 -18.37 20.61 1.20
N ILE A 189 -18.03 20.07 2.39
CA ILE A 189 -18.96 19.35 3.24
C ILE A 189 -20.11 20.27 3.68
N GLU A 190 -19.80 21.47 4.16
CA GLU A 190 -20.77 22.45 4.65
C GLU A 190 -21.75 22.90 3.56
N ARG A 191 -21.27 23.10 2.33
CA ARG A 191 -22.13 23.46 1.20
C ARG A 191 -22.93 22.28 0.63
N GLY A 192 -22.49 21.05 0.93
CA GLY A 192 -23.05 19.85 0.31
C GLY A 192 -22.71 19.70 -1.17
N ASP A 193 -21.66 20.36 -1.63
CA ASP A 193 -21.19 20.41 -3.01
C ASP A 193 -20.41 19.15 -3.40
N PHE A 194 -21.03 17.99 -3.26
CA PHE A 194 -20.44 16.72 -3.66
C PHE A 194 -21.49 15.78 -4.25
N PRO A 195 -21.10 14.84 -5.11
CA PRO A 195 -22.02 13.87 -5.70
C PRO A 195 -22.72 13.01 -4.62
N LYS A 196 -24.03 12.82 -4.75
CA LYS A 196 -24.84 12.15 -3.72
C LYS A 196 -24.90 10.64 -3.86
N ASN A 197 -24.65 10.11 -5.06
CA ASN A 197 -24.77 8.67 -5.36
C ASN A 197 -23.40 8.00 -5.18
N LYS A 198 -23.05 7.68 -3.93
CA LYS A 198 -21.79 7.02 -3.60
C LYS A 198 -22.01 5.56 -3.25
N SER A 199 -21.08 4.71 -3.66
CA SER A 199 -20.94 3.35 -3.18
C SER A 199 -20.26 3.32 -1.80
N ASN A 200 -20.12 2.13 -1.21
CA ASN A 200 -19.45 1.95 0.08
C ASN A 200 -17.95 2.25 -0.05
N LEU A 201 -17.55 3.44 0.38
CA LEU A 201 -16.16 3.87 0.43
C LEU A 201 -15.61 3.73 1.84
N LYS A 202 -14.29 3.54 1.97
CA LYS A 202 -13.61 3.50 3.27
C LYS A 202 -12.59 4.62 3.37
N LEU A 203 -12.55 5.29 4.50
CA LEU A 203 -11.57 6.31 4.82
C LEU A 203 -10.92 6.02 6.18
N HIS A 204 -9.60 5.80 6.16
CA HIS A 204 -8.75 5.93 7.33
C HIS A 204 -8.09 7.31 7.31
N TYR A 205 -8.32 8.09 8.36
CA TYR A 205 -7.80 9.45 8.51
C TYR A 205 -6.95 9.54 9.78
N SER A 206 -5.73 10.03 9.67
CA SER A 206 -4.86 10.18 10.81
C SER A 206 -4.09 11.49 10.80
N PHE A 207 -3.64 11.91 11.97
CA PHE A 207 -2.79 13.08 12.09
C PHE A 207 -1.89 13.00 13.33
N SER A 208 -0.73 13.68 13.25
CA SER A 208 0.26 13.81 14.30
C SER A 208 0.03 15.04 15.18
N THR A 209 0.78 15.14 16.26
CA THR A 209 0.81 16.34 17.11
C THR A 209 1.39 17.57 16.39
N SER A 210 2.15 17.37 15.33
CA SER A 210 2.72 18.46 14.52
C SER A 210 1.73 19.12 13.58
N ASN A 211 0.56 18.51 13.37
CA ASN A 211 -0.48 19.07 12.51
C ASN A 211 -1.36 20.09 13.26
N ASN A 212 -2.16 20.84 12.53
CA ASN A 212 -3.17 21.74 13.10
C ASN A 212 -4.32 20.91 13.71
N ARG A 213 -4.21 20.61 15.01
CA ARG A 213 -5.15 19.77 15.75
C ARG A 213 -6.59 20.28 15.68
N GLU A 214 -6.78 21.59 15.78
CA GLU A 214 -8.12 22.21 15.72
C GLU A 214 -8.76 21.94 14.36
N LEU A 215 -8.04 22.18 13.28
CA LEU A 215 -8.53 21.97 11.93
C LEU A 215 -8.78 20.48 11.62
N CYS A 216 -7.88 19.59 12.07
CA CYS A 216 -8.07 18.13 11.95
C CYS A 216 -9.34 17.69 12.68
N THR A 217 -9.55 18.16 13.91
CA THR A 217 -10.72 17.82 14.74
C THR A 217 -12.02 18.36 14.12
N ASN A 218 -11.98 19.57 13.57
CA ASN A 218 -13.13 20.16 12.87
C ASN A 218 -13.51 19.37 11.64
N LEU A 219 -12.53 18.94 10.82
CA LEU A 219 -12.79 18.08 9.68
C LEU A 219 -13.40 16.72 10.08
N ILE A 220 -12.82 16.06 11.09
CA ILE A 220 -13.36 14.81 11.64
C ILE A 220 -14.81 14.99 12.13
N LYS A 221 -15.07 16.08 12.85
CA LYS A 221 -16.41 16.41 13.32
C LYS A 221 -17.38 16.60 12.16
N SER A 222 -17.03 17.38 11.15
CA SER A 222 -17.86 17.62 9.97
C SER A 222 -18.22 16.32 9.25
N ILE A 223 -17.24 15.42 9.06
CA ILE A 223 -17.48 14.10 8.43
C ILE A 223 -18.44 13.26 9.28
N LYS A 224 -18.22 13.20 10.61
CA LYS A 224 -19.06 12.41 11.53
C LYS A 224 -20.50 12.93 11.63
N GLU A 225 -20.68 14.25 11.68
CA GLU A 225 -21.99 14.90 11.77
C GLU A 225 -22.80 14.75 10.49
N ALA A 226 -22.13 14.71 9.33
CA ALA A 226 -22.79 14.46 8.04
C ALA A 226 -23.41 13.06 7.91
N LYS A 227 -23.00 12.08 8.72
CA LYS A 227 -23.54 10.71 8.79
C LYS A 227 -23.69 10.05 7.42
N TYR A 228 -22.66 10.14 6.60
CA TYR A 228 -22.66 9.58 5.25
C TYR A 228 -22.86 8.07 5.27
N LYS A 229 -23.99 7.58 4.76
CA LYS A 229 -24.30 6.14 4.68
C LYS A 229 -23.36 5.37 3.74
N TRP A 230 -22.69 6.06 2.85
CA TRP A 230 -21.78 5.50 1.85
C TRP A 230 -20.32 5.46 2.33
N LEU A 231 -20.00 6.03 3.51
CA LEU A 231 -18.63 6.15 4.02
C LEU A 231 -18.47 5.36 5.32
N GLN A 232 -17.59 4.38 5.31
CA GLN A 232 -17.02 3.80 6.52
C GLN A 232 -15.80 4.66 6.91
N PHE A 233 -15.80 5.21 8.11
CA PHE A 233 -14.83 6.22 8.53
C PHE A 233 -14.18 5.87 9.86
N GLU A 234 -12.85 5.79 9.87
CA GLU A 234 -12.02 5.71 11.07
C GLU A 234 -11.11 6.94 11.15
N SER A 235 -10.85 7.42 12.37
CA SER A 235 -9.92 8.51 12.59
C SER A 235 -9.04 8.27 13.81
N ILE A 236 -7.73 8.52 13.70
CA ILE A 236 -6.72 8.34 14.75
C ILE A 236 -5.89 9.62 14.92
N GLU A 237 -5.71 10.07 16.16
CA GLU A 237 -4.70 11.08 16.54
C GLU A 237 -3.50 10.36 17.16
N TYR A 238 -2.32 10.50 16.56
CA TYR A 238 -1.07 9.95 17.10
C TYR A 238 -0.40 10.98 17.99
N THR A 239 -0.72 10.94 19.31
CA THR A 239 -0.33 11.96 20.29
C THR A 239 1.16 11.99 20.63
N ASN A 240 1.91 10.92 20.28
CA ASN A 240 3.33 10.81 20.55
C ASN A 240 4.16 10.74 19.26
N SER A 241 3.66 11.29 18.17
CA SER A 241 4.29 11.25 16.88
C SER A 241 4.31 12.62 16.21
N ASP A 242 5.32 12.86 15.41
CA ASP A 242 5.43 14.03 14.54
C ASP A 242 5.14 13.64 13.08
N PHE A 243 5.21 14.60 12.19
CA PHE A 243 4.92 14.41 10.77
C PHE A 243 5.76 13.28 10.12
N GLU A 244 7.05 13.18 10.46
CA GLU A 244 7.95 12.20 9.86
C GLU A 244 7.77 10.78 10.42
N ASN A 245 7.32 10.67 11.68
CA ASN A 245 7.17 9.37 12.34
C ASN A 245 5.75 8.82 12.27
N THR A 246 4.78 9.61 11.81
CA THR A 246 3.36 9.23 11.80
C THR A 246 3.01 8.35 10.61
N TYR A 247 3.51 8.66 9.40
CA TYR A 247 3.04 7.99 8.19
C TYR A 247 3.32 6.48 8.16
N PRO A 248 4.45 5.93 8.67
CA PRO A 248 4.65 4.49 8.63
C PRO A 248 3.61 3.74 9.46
N ILE A 249 3.26 4.28 10.65
CA ILE A 249 2.27 3.69 11.55
C ILE A 249 0.87 3.85 10.94
N SER A 250 0.55 5.04 10.45
CA SER A 250 -0.73 5.35 9.83
C SER A 250 -1.01 4.48 8.58
N TYR A 251 0.00 4.24 7.76
CA TYR A 251 -0.15 3.39 6.58
C TYR A 251 -0.44 1.94 6.98
N ALA A 252 0.28 1.40 7.97
CA ALA A 252 0.04 0.06 8.48
C ALA A 252 -1.37 -0.08 9.08
N ASP A 253 -1.79 0.88 9.94
CA ASP A 253 -3.12 0.87 10.55
C ASP A 253 -4.22 1.06 9.50
N GLY A 254 -4.03 1.96 8.54
CA GLY A 254 -4.97 2.19 7.45
C GLY A 254 -5.13 0.98 6.53
N ILE A 255 -4.03 0.33 6.14
CA ILE A 255 -4.04 -0.90 5.36
C ILE A 255 -4.78 -2.00 6.13
N LYS A 256 -4.51 -2.13 7.42
CA LYS A 256 -5.20 -3.07 8.30
C LYS A 256 -6.70 -2.75 8.35
N TYR A 257 -7.10 -1.49 8.59
CA TYR A 257 -8.50 -1.08 8.63
C TYR A 257 -9.25 -1.42 7.33
N ILE A 258 -8.62 -1.19 6.18
CA ILE A 258 -9.24 -1.40 4.87
C ILE A 258 -9.37 -2.89 4.54
N PHE A 259 -8.35 -3.69 4.80
CA PHE A 259 -8.23 -5.05 4.29
C PHE A 259 -8.43 -6.16 5.33
N SER A 260 -8.48 -5.85 6.64
CA SER A 260 -8.85 -6.86 7.64
C SER A 260 -10.32 -7.25 7.48
N LYS A 261 -10.56 -8.56 7.52
CA LYS A 261 -11.91 -9.15 7.46
C LYS A 261 -12.59 -9.07 8.82
#